data_403ee59429965133bf8cdb15c5075378
#
_entry.id   403ee59429965133bf8cdb15c5075378
#
_cell.length_a   1.000
_cell.length_b   1.000
_cell.length_c   1.000
_cell.angle_alpha   90.00
_cell.angle_beta   90.00
_cell.angle_gamma   90.00
#
_symmetry.space_group_name_H-M   'P 1'
#
loop_
_entity.id
_entity.type
_entity.pdbx_description
1 polymer ?
#
loop_
_entity_poly.entity_id
_entity_poly.type
_entity_poly.pdbx_seq_one_letter_code
_entity_poly.pdbx_strand_id
1 'polypeptide(L)'
;MGRAGGRSSYGVCEFALSWHILDGYAAATDLSGLMAVMAGRYDDDEPGSPWRVALYLDERADSTQRQALTRIFLGQLGGTPFRNFASAIGEVYAVRAARIELDHRPDAQRIDAGTYVSVRAAEAIDADGPVSCGIPGHDHPGTEVRTEHLRVDEPPMRWDVSGRCGFATDFGYRSDEA
;
A
#
# COMPACT_ATOMS: atom_id res chain seq x y z
N MET A 1 18.61 4.53 2.29
CA MET A 1 17.59 4.03 1.35
C MET A 1 17.92 4.44 -0.07
N GLY A 2 17.50 3.66 -1.07
CA GLY A 2 17.85 3.89 -2.45
C GLY A 2 17.09 5.08 -3.08
N ARG A 3 17.64 5.60 -4.15
CA ARG A 3 16.98 6.59 -5.01
C ARG A 3 15.73 5.96 -5.64
N ALA A 4 14.78 6.77 -6.12
CA ALA A 4 13.64 6.27 -6.90
C ALA A 4 14.11 5.28 -7.96
N GLY A 5 13.55 4.06 -7.97
CA GLY A 5 14.00 2.97 -8.82
C GLY A 5 15.29 2.28 -8.36
N GLY A 6 15.74 2.52 -7.12
CA GLY A 6 16.85 1.80 -6.51
C GLY A 6 16.48 0.35 -6.19
N ARG A 7 17.45 -0.56 -6.34
CA ARG A 7 17.27 -1.97 -5.98
C ARG A 7 17.04 -2.14 -4.48
N SER A 8 16.20 -3.09 -4.13
CA SER A 8 16.06 -3.56 -2.75
C SER A 8 17.40 -4.09 -2.23
N SER A 9 17.73 -3.79 -0.98
CA SER A 9 18.97 -4.28 -0.35
C SER A 9 19.08 -5.80 -0.30
N TYR A 10 17.98 -6.51 -0.49
CA TYR A 10 17.87 -7.96 -0.37
C TYR A 10 17.51 -8.65 -1.70
N GLY A 11 17.48 -7.91 -2.82
CA GLY A 11 17.08 -8.42 -4.13
C GLY A 11 15.57 -8.65 -4.27
N VAL A 12 14.81 -8.66 -3.17
CA VAL A 12 13.36 -8.82 -3.14
C VAL A 12 12.76 -7.68 -2.36
N CYS A 13 11.70 -7.08 -2.86
CA CYS A 13 10.89 -6.13 -2.11
C CYS A 13 9.58 -6.80 -1.68
N GLU A 14 9.38 -6.87 -0.39
CA GLU A 14 8.15 -7.33 0.26
C GLU A 14 7.54 -6.14 0.98
N PHE A 15 6.28 -5.83 0.72
CA PHE A 15 5.65 -4.61 1.18
C PHE A 15 4.20 -4.80 1.61
N ALA A 16 3.73 -3.89 2.46
CA ALA A 16 2.32 -3.64 2.74
C ALA A 16 2.05 -2.13 2.60
N LEU A 17 1.06 -1.78 1.81
CA LEU A 17 0.56 -0.42 1.64
C LEU A 17 -0.83 -0.32 2.23
N SER A 18 -1.17 0.80 2.83
CA SER A 18 -2.50 1.03 3.39
C SER A 18 -3.00 2.44 3.10
N TRP A 19 -4.30 2.54 2.93
CA TRP A 19 -4.97 3.80 2.64
C TRP A 19 -6.22 3.94 3.49
N HIS A 20 -6.38 5.11 4.09
CA HIS A 20 -7.61 5.58 4.69
C HIS A 20 -8.15 6.72 3.82
N ILE A 21 -9.31 6.54 3.24
CA ILE A 21 -9.97 7.55 2.42
C ILE A 21 -10.69 8.50 3.37
N LEU A 22 -10.14 9.70 3.57
CA LEU A 22 -10.73 10.68 4.48
C LEU A 22 -11.98 11.30 3.86
N ASP A 23 -11.89 11.68 2.58
CA ASP A 23 -12.98 12.22 1.78
C ASP A 23 -12.80 11.78 0.34
N GLY A 24 -13.79 11.17 -0.27
CA GLY A 24 -13.68 10.70 -1.64
C GLY A 24 -14.91 10.00 -2.18
N TYR A 25 -15.03 10.03 -3.52
CA TYR A 25 -16.10 9.34 -4.22
C TYR A 25 -15.64 8.86 -5.60
N ALA A 26 -16.29 7.83 -6.11
CA ALA A 26 -16.16 7.34 -7.47
C ALA A 26 -17.51 7.49 -8.18
N ALA A 27 -17.59 8.41 -9.15
CA ALA A 27 -18.87 8.87 -9.73
C ALA A 27 -19.83 9.31 -8.60
N ALA A 28 -20.97 8.64 -8.42
CA ALA A 28 -21.93 8.94 -7.37
C ALA A 28 -21.75 8.09 -6.08
N THR A 29 -20.72 7.24 -6.02
CA THR A 29 -20.49 6.33 -4.91
C THR A 29 -19.55 6.97 -3.90
N ASP A 30 -20.04 7.23 -2.69
CA ASP A 30 -19.22 7.71 -1.58
C ASP A 30 -18.27 6.61 -1.09
N LEU A 31 -17.00 6.95 -0.96
CA LEU A 31 -15.94 6.07 -0.46
C LEU A 31 -15.32 6.57 0.85
N SER A 32 -15.83 7.70 1.39
CA SER A 32 -15.28 8.35 2.57
C SER A 32 -15.31 7.43 3.79
N GLY A 33 -14.23 7.43 4.55
CA GLY A 33 -14.05 6.62 5.74
C GLY A 33 -13.77 5.13 5.47
N LEU A 34 -13.70 4.71 4.20
CA LEU A 34 -13.31 3.34 3.85
C LEU A 34 -11.79 3.19 3.80
N MET A 35 -11.35 1.96 3.96
CA MET A 35 -9.94 1.61 4.02
C MET A 35 -9.59 0.53 3.01
N ALA A 36 -8.34 0.53 2.58
CA ALA A 36 -7.78 -0.54 1.76
C ALA A 36 -6.35 -0.86 2.20
N VAL A 37 -5.95 -2.11 2.00
CA VAL A 37 -4.58 -2.58 2.25
C VAL A 37 -4.15 -3.42 1.06
N MET A 38 -2.92 -3.23 0.59
CA MET A 38 -2.30 -4.07 -0.44
C MET A 38 -1.03 -4.68 0.13
N ALA A 39 -0.92 -5.99 0.13
CA ALA A 39 0.34 -6.69 0.34
C ALA A 39 0.91 -7.09 -1.01
N GLY A 40 2.21 -7.00 -1.17
CA GLY A 40 2.82 -7.35 -2.44
C GLY A 40 4.30 -7.69 -2.35
N ARG A 41 4.78 -8.28 -3.44
CA ARG A 41 6.17 -8.69 -3.60
C ARG A 41 6.60 -8.54 -5.05
N TYR A 42 7.85 -8.14 -5.25
CA TYR A 42 8.53 -8.23 -6.54
C TYR A 42 10.02 -8.59 -6.33
N ASP A 43 10.66 -9.11 -7.38
CA ASP A 43 12.05 -9.49 -7.37
C ASP A 43 12.87 -8.50 -8.18
N ASP A 44 13.81 -7.80 -7.53
CA ASP A 44 14.67 -6.80 -8.15
C ASP A 44 15.79 -7.41 -9.00
N ASP A 45 16.09 -8.69 -8.80
CA ASP A 45 17.10 -9.40 -9.57
C ASP A 45 16.55 -9.94 -10.90
N GLU A 46 15.23 -9.98 -11.03
CA GLU A 46 14.52 -10.35 -12.26
C GLU A 46 14.12 -9.08 -13.02
N PRO A 47 14.78 -8.72 -14.14
CA PRO A 47 14.43 -7.55 -14.93
C PRO A 47 12.96 -7.57 -15.36
N GLY A 48 12.23 -6.49 -15.03
CA GLY A 48 10.81 -6.39 -15.35
C GLY A 48 9.91 -7.27 -14.48
N SER A 49 10.41 -7.75 -13.33
CA SER A 49 9.59 -8.52 -12.40
C SER A 49 8.31 -7.75 -12.03
N PRO A 50 7.15 -8.30 -12.36
CA PRO A 50 5.90 -7.68 -12.02
C PRO A 50 5.62 -7.81 -10.51
N TRP A 51 4.85 -6.86 -9.99
CA TRP A 51 4.31 -7.02 -8.65
C TRP A 51 3.29 -8.16 -8.60
N ARG A 52 3.43 -9.00 -7.61
CA ARG A 52 2.44 -10.00 -7.20
C ARG A 52 1.77 -9.47 -5.95
N VAL A 53 0.45 -9.27 -6.00
CA VAL A 53 -0.26 -8.55 -4.94
C VAL A 53 -1.51 -9.29 -4.45
N ALA A 54 -1.90 -8.98 -3.22
CA ALA A 54 -3.24 -9.24 -2.70
C ALA A 54 -3.82 -7.91 -2.19
N LEU A 55 -5.08 -7.65 -2.48
CA LEU A 55 -5.80 -6.44 -2.11
C LEU A 55 -6.89 -6.78 -1.10
N TYR A 56 -6.88 -6.08 0.01
CA TYR A 56 -7.89 -6.18 1.07
C TYR A 56 -8.70 -4.90 1.11
N LEU A 57 -10.00 -5.03 1.07
CA LEU A 57 -10.96 -3.94 1.06
C LEU A 57 -11.78 -3.98 2.35
N ASP A 58 -12.08 -2.82 2.87
CA ASP A 58 -12.90 -2.66 4.08
C ASP A 58 -14.18 -3.52 4.00
N GLU A 59 -14.41 -4.36 4.98
CA GLU A 59 -15.59 -5.22 5.03
C GLU A 59 -16.91 -4.45 5.11
N ARG A 60 -16.87 -3.19 5.55
CA ARG A 60 -18.02 -2.28 5.59
C ARG A 60 -18.45 -1.80 4.21
N ALA A 61 -17.57 -1.90 3.21
CA ALA A 61 -17.88 -1.48 1.85
C ALA A 61 -18.95 -2.39 1.23
N ASP A 62 -19.93 -1.80 0.57
CA ASP A 62 -20.91 -2.53 -0.26
C ASP A 62 -20.28 -3.02 -1.59
N SER A 63 -21.07 -3.70 -2.41
CA SER A 63 -20.59 -4.27 -3.67
C SER A 63 -20.10 -3.21 -4.66
N THR A 64 -20.77 -2.06 -4.74
CA THR A 64 -20.42 -0.96 -5.64
C THR A 64 -19.15 -0.27 -5.17
N GLN A 65 -19.05 -0.02 -3.87
CA GLN A 65 -17.86 0.54 -3.24
C GLN A 65 -16.65 -0.39 -3.43
N ARG A 66 -16.80 -1.70 -3.20
CA ARG A 66 -15.72 -2.67 -3.42
C ARG A 66 -15.26 -2.71 -4.87
N GLN A 67 -16.18 -2.63 -5.83
CA GLN A 67 -15.82 -2.56 -7.25
C GLN A 67 -15.01 -1.30 -7.56
N ALA A 68 -15.44 -0.15 -7.06
CA ALA A 68 -14.73 1.12 -7.24
C ALA A 68 -13.32 1.07 -6.61
N LEU A 69 -13.21 0.64 -5.35
CA LEU A 69 -11.93 0.51 -4.64
C LEU A 69 -10.98 -0.46 -5.36
N THR A 70 -11.50 -1.59 -5.86
CA THR A 70 -10.68 -2.54 -6.64
C THR A 70 -10.07 -1.86 -7.85
N ARG A 71 -10.87 -1.14 -8.64
CA ARG A 71 -10.40 -0.45 -9.85
C ARG A 71 -9.38 0.65 -9.53
N ILE A 72 -9.61 1.42 -8.46
CA ILE A 72 -8.69 2.48 -8.01
C ILE A 72 -7.35 1.88 -7.62
N PHE A 73 -7.34 0.96 -6.65
CA PHE A 73 -6.09 0.46 -6.05
C PHE A 73 -5.33 -0.53 -6.94
N LEU A 74 -5.96 -1.11 -7.95
CA LEU A 74 -5.24 -1.84 -9.01
C LEU A 74 -4.81 -0.92 -10.17
N GLY A 75 -4.98 0.39 -10.06
CA GLY A 75 -4.55 1.37 -11.05
C GLY A 75 -5.38 1.40 -12.34
N GLN A 76 -6.52 0.73 -12.39
CA GLN A 76 -7.34 0.57 -13.60
C GLN A 76 -8.03 1.86 -14.04
N LEU A 77 -8.16 2.83 -13.14
CA LEU A 77 -8.74 4.16 -13.42
C LEU A 77 -7.69 5.21 -13.80
N GLY A 78 -6.42 4.81 -13.89
CA GLY A 78 -5.32 5.75 -14.12
C GLY A 78 -5.18 6.77 -12.98
N GLY A 79 -4.70 7.96 -13.31
CA GLY A 79 -4.50 9.04 -12.35
C GLY A 79 -3.29 8.87 -11.44
N THR A 80 -2.71 9.98 -11.01
CA THR A 80 -1.57 9.98 -10.10
C THR A 80 -2.09 9.93 -8.66
N PRO A 81 -1.57 9.06 -7.77
CA PRO A 81 -0.34 8.28 -7.93
C PRO A 81 -0.54 6.84 -8.46
N PHE A 82 -1.77 6.37 -8.66
CA PHE A 82 -2.03 4.94 -8.94
C PHE A 82 -1.80 4.51 -10.40
N ARG A 83 -1.57 5.44 -11.33
CA ARG A 83 -1.31 5.10 -12.75
C ARG A 83 -0.21 4.05 -12.91
N ASN A 84 0.84 4.14 -12.12
CA ASN A 84 1.97 3.23 -12.19
C ASN A 84 1.63 1.83 -11.68
N PHE A 85 0.59 1.66 -10.88
CA PHE A 85 0.19 0.34 -10.38
C PHE A 85 -0.29 -0.57 -11.49
N ALA A 86 -1.09 -0.06 -12.43
CA ALA A 86 -1.56 -0.86 -13.56
C ALA A 86 -0.41 -1.46 -14.39
N SER A 87 0.71 -0.74 -14.51
CA SER A 87 1.89 -1.23 -15.22
C SER A 87 2.81 -2.08 -14.36
N ALA A 88 2.80 -1.90 -13.03
CA ALA A 88 3.65 -2.64 -12.12
C ALA A 88 3.02 -3.97 -11.69
N ILE A 89 1.69 -4.01 -11.49
CA ILE A 89 0.99 -5.23 -11.07
C ILE A 89 0.86 -6.19 -12.23
N GLY A 90 1.51 -7.35 -12.11
CA GLY A 90 1.41 -8.43 -13.09
C GLY A 90 0.51 -9.58 -12.65
N GLU A 91 0.34 -9.75 -11.35
CA GLU A 91 -0.49 -10.83 -10.81
C GLU A 91 -1.23 -10.39 -9.55
N VAL A 92 -2.52 -10.68 -9.49
CA VAL A 92 -3.38 -10.44 -8.32
C VAL A 92 -3.81 -11.79 -7.75
N TYR A 93 -3.23 -12.17 -6.62
CA TYR A 93 -3.55 -13.45 -5.98
C TYR A 93 -4.93 -13.46 -5.32
N ALA A 94 -5.32 -12.32 -4.75
CA ALA A 94 -6.61 -12.20 -4.08
C ALA A 94 -7.11 -10.75 -4.08
N VAL A 95 -8.44 -10.60 -4.10
CA VAL A 95 -9.16 -9.40 -3.67
C VAL A 95 -10.17 -9.85 -2.63
N ARG A 96 -10.04 -9.38 -1.39
CA ARG A 96 -10.85 -9.85 -0.26
C ARG A 96 -11.48 -8.69 0.50
N ALA A 97 -12.69 -8.90 1.00
CA ALA A 97 -13.20 -8.09 2.10
C ALA A 97 -12.52 -8.52 3.41
N ALA A 98 -12.09 -7.56 4.20
CA ALA A 98 -11.45 -7.80 5.48
C ALA A 98 -11.80 -6.70 6.48
N ARG A 99 -11.81 -7.05 7.76
CA ARG A 99 -11.78 -6.05 8.82
C ARG A 99 -10.43 -5.37 8.78
N ILE A 100 -10.42 -4.07 8.52
CA ILE A 100 -9.21 -3.26 8.46
C ILE A 100 -9.16 -2.32 9.64
N GLU A 101 -8.01 -2.26 10.32
CA GLU A 101 -7.70 -1.30 11.37
C GLU A 101 -6.40 -0.60 11.01
N LEU A 102 -6.46 0.73 10.88
CA LEU A 102 -5.31 1.57 10.56
C LEU A 102 -5.10 2.61 11.65
N ASP A 103 -3.85 2.84 11.99
CA ASP A 103 -3.42 4.01 12.73
C ASP A 103 -2.21 4.59 12.01
N HIS A 104 -2.31 5.82 11.55
CA HIS A 104 -1.25 6.51 10.82
C HIS A 104 -0.57 7.61 11.64
N ARG A 105 -0.87 7.71 12.92
CA ARG A 105 -0.18 8.66 13.82
C ARG A 105 1.30 8.31 13.92
N PRO A 106 2.19 9.31 13.95
CA PRO A 106 3.63 9.08 13.84
C PRO A 106 4.25 8.12 14.86
N ASP A 107 3.65 8.03 16.04
CA ASP A 107 4.14 7.25 17.20
C ASP A 107 3.38 5.93 17.42
N ALA A 108 2.39 5.64 16.58
CA ALA A 108 1.49 4.50 16.76
C ALA A 108 1.10 3.82 15.45
N GLN A 109 1.90 3.96 14.38
CA GLN A 109 1.53 3.45 13.07
C GLN A 109 1.30 1.95 13.07
N ARG A 110 0.13 1.57 12.57
CA ARG A 110 -0.36 0.20 12.57
C ARG A 110 -1.19 -0.07 11.33
N ILE A 111 -1.03 -1.26 10.76
CA ILE A 111 -1.87 -1.81 9.71
C ILE A 111 -2.30 -3.20 10.15
N ASP A 112 -3.60 -3.45 10.21
CA ASP A 112 -4.16 -4.79 10.34
C ASP A 112 -5.22 -4.99 9.25
N ALA A 113 -5.16 -6.11 8.51
CA ALA A 113 -6.19 -6.54 7.58
C ALA A 113 -6.54 -8.00 7.85
N GLY A 114 -7.56 -8.21 8.66
CA GLY A 114 -7.97 -9.54 9.11
C GLY A 114 -6.82 -10.30 9.76
N THR A 115 -6.63 -11.55 9.31
CA THR A 115 -5.48 -12.39 9.69
C THR A 115 -4.35 -12.37 8.67
N TYR A 116 -4.52 -11.61 7.58
CA TYR A 116 -3.65 -11.65 6.41
C TYR A 116 -2.45 -10.71 6.51
N VAL A 117 -2.65 -9.51 7.07
CA VAL A 117 -1.61 -8.49 7.18
C VAL A 117 -1.59 -7.91 8.58
N SER A 118 -0.39 -7.79 9.15
CA SER A 118 -0.15 -7.10 10.41
C SER A 118 1.17 -6.35 10.35
N VAL A 119 1.13 -5.04 10.57
CA VAL A 119 2.31 -4.17 10.62
C VAL A 119 2.26 -3.34 11.89
N ARG A 120 3.42 -3.19 12.52
CA ARG A 120 3.64 -2.29 13.66
C ARG A 120 4.89 -1.46 13.39
N ALA A 121 4.80 -0.15 13.60
CA ALA A 121 5.96 0.71 13.62
C ALA A 121 6.54 0.80 15.02
N ALA A 122 7.87 0.79 15.12
CA ALA A 122 8.58 0.89 16.39
C ALA A 122 8.83 2.35 16.78
N GLU A 123 9.31 3.14 15.83
CA GLU A 123 9.74 4.52 16.07
C GLU A 123 9.76 5.34 14.77
N ALA A 124 9.57 6.65 14.87
CA ALA A 124 9.85 7.56 13.76
C ALA A 124 11.37 7.62 13.53
N ILE A 125 11.77 7.70 12.27
CA ILE A 125 13.17 7.88 11.89
C ILE A 125 13.32 9.32 11.45
N ASP A 126 14.26 10.05 12.08
CA ASP A 126 14.71 11.35 11.59
C ASP A 126 15.63 11.08 10.39
N ALA A 127 15.09 11.22 9.20
CA ALA A 127 15.87 11.03 7.99
C ALA A 127 16.34 12.37 7.45
N ASP A 128 17.67 12.58 7.46
CA ASP A 128 18.33 13.70 6.81
C ASP A 128 18.27 13.60 5.28
N GLY A 129 17.07 13.50 4.71
CA GLY A 129 16.91 13.51 3.26
C GLY A 129 15.65 12.82 2.75
N PRO A 130 15.26 13.06 1.49
CA PRO A 130 14.07 12.46 0.93
C PRO A 130 14.26 10.95 0.77
N VAL A 131 13.39 10.16 1.39
CA VAL A 131 13.24 8.74 1.08
C VAL A 131 12.48 8.62 -0.23
N SER A 132 13.05 7.88 -1.14
CA SER A 132 12.41 7.63 -2.43
C SER A 132 12.45 6.13 -2.74
N CYS A 133 11.32 5.47 -2.63
CA CYS A 133 11.17 4.08 -3.04
C CYS A 133 10.19 3.90 -4.21
N GLY A 134 9.78 5.00 -4.87
CA GLY A 134 8.84 4.95 -5.99
C GLY A 134 7.40 4.55 -5.61
N ILE A 135 7.10 4.47 -4.31
CA ILE A 135 5.76 4.19 -3.82
C ILE A 135 4.91 5.47 -3.94
N PRO A 136 3.62 5.35 -4.30
CA PRO A 136 2.72 6.51 -4.36
C PRO A 136 2.73 7.33 -3.08
N GLY A 137 2.85 8.65 -3.21
CA GLY A 137 2.85 9.59 -2.11
C GLY A 137 4.24 9.93 -1.55
N HIS A 138 5.31 9.25 -1.95
CA HIS A 138 6.68 9.54 -1.48
C HIS A 138 7.26 10.87 -1.97
N ASP A 139 6.64 11.51 -2.91
CA ASP A 139 6.94 12.87 -3.37
C ASP A 139 6.30 13.96 -2.49
N HIS A 140 5.46 13.57 -1.53
CA HIS A 140 4.87 14.46 -0.53
C HIS A 140 5.63 14.43 0.80
N PRO A 141 5.58 15.52 1.58
CA PRO A 141 6.07 15.49 2.95
C PRO A 141 5.38 14.41 3.77
N GLY A 142 6.15 13.67 4.55
CA GLY A 142 5.59 12.58 5.35
C GLY A 142 6.54 12.16 6.46
N THR A 143 6.17 11.11 7.17
CA THR A 143 6.91 10.58 8.30
C THR A 143 7.53 9.24 7.94
N GLU A 144 8.84 9.12 8.10
CA GLU A 144 9.54 7.85 8.00
C GLU A 144 9.51 7.12 9.33
N VAL A 145 9.38 5.81 9.25
CA VAL A 145 9.36 4.94 10.42
C VAL A 145 10.16 3.67 10.18
N ARG A 146 10.60 3.06 11.27
CA ARG A 146 11.10 1.70 11.28
C ARG A 146 9.99 0.76 11.71
N THR A 147 9.77 -0.31 10.96
CA THR A 147 8.82 -1.35 11.36
C THR A 147 9.43 -2.24 12.41
N GLU A 148 8.73 -2.44 13.52
CA GLU A 148 9.02 -3.48 14.50
C GLU A 148 8.69 -4.84 13.89
N HIS A 149 7.57 -4.90 13.16
CA HIS A 149 7.00 -6.11 12.63
C HIS A 149 6.22 -5.82 11.36
N LEU A 150 6.47 -6.62 10.31
CA LEU A 150 5.68 -6.67 9.09
C LEU A 150 5.43 -8.12 8.72
N ARG A 151 4.20 -8.58 8.93
CA ARG A 151 3.76 -9.93 8.62
C ARG A 151 2.71 -9.93 7.54
N VAL A 152 2.85 -10.82 6.58
CA VAL A 152 1.84 -11.17 5.60
C VAL A 152 1.65 -12.69 5.59
N ASP A 153 0.39 -13.14 5.60
CA ASP A 153 -0.01 -14.54 5.53
C ASP A 153 -1.16 -14.70 4.53
N GLU A 154 -0.85 -14.53 3.26
CA GLU A 154 -1.77 -14.76 2.12
C GLU A 154 -1.07 -15.68 1.12
N PRO A 155 -1.35 -16.99 1.10
CA PRO A 155 -0.71 -17.91 0.17
C PRO A 155 -0.86 -17.50 -1.30
N PRO A 156 0.22 -17.55 -2.12
CA PRO A 156 1.55 -18.05 -1.78
C PRO A 156 2.48 -17.02 -1.11
N MET A 157 1.99 -15.83 -0.83
CA MET A 157 2.77 -14.77 -0.17
C MET A 157 2.77 -14.97 1.33
N ARG A 158 3.94 -15.30 1.89
CA ARG A 158 4.13 -15.43 3.33
C ARG A 158 5.49 -14.89 3.74
N TRP A 159 5.49 -13.92 4.63
CA TRP A 159 6.71 -13.41 5.28
C TRP A 159 6.40 -12.82 6.65
N ASP A 160 7.45 -12.74 7.45
CA ASP A 160 7.44 -12.10 8.75
C ASP A 160 8.82 -11.49 8.94
N VAL A 161 8.91 -10.18 8.86
CA VAL A 161 10.17 -9.43 8.86
C VAL A 161 10.10 -8.25 9.80
N SER A 162 11.27 -7.80 10.26
CA SER A 162 11.42 -6.66 11.17
C SER A 162 12.48 -5.68 10.67
N GLY A 163 12.50 -4.48 11.25
CA GLY A 163 13.53 -3.48 10.97
C GLY A 163 13.46 -2.89 9.55
N ARG A 164 12.32 -3.02 8.88
CA ARG A 164 12.09 -2.44 7.55
C ARG A 164 11.68 -0.98 7.66
N CYS A 165 11.88 -0.24 6.58
CA CYS A 165 11.40 1.14 6.49
C CYS A 165 9.91 1.20 6.17
N GLY A 166 9.24 2.19 6.71
CA GLY A 166 7.89 2.58 6.35
C GLY A 166 7.82 4.09 6.13
N PHE A 167 6.75 4.52 5.50
CA PHE A 167 6.49 5.93 5.22
C PHE A 167 4.99 6.20 5.27
N ALA A 168 4.59 7.30 5.90
CA ALA A 168 3.20 7.74 5.95
C ALA A 168 3.09 9.19 5.47
N THR A 169 2.11 9.46 4.62
CA THR A 169 1.82 10.78 4.08
C THR A 169 0.36 10.90 3.69
N ASP A 170 -0.11 12.14 3.55
CA ASP A 170 -1.40 12.46 2.97
C ASP A 170 -1.22 12.89 1.51
N PHE A 171 -2.13 12.49 0.64
CA PHE A 171 -2.14 12.91 -0.75
C PHE A 171 -3.56 12.93 -1.33
N GLY A 172 -3.72 13.68 -2.43
CA GLY A 172 -4.96 13.68 -3.22
C GLY A 172 -4.84 12.72 -4.41
N TYR A 173 -5.95 12.08 -4.74
CA TYR A 173 -6.06 11.24 -5.93
C TYR A 173 -7.20 11.72 -6.84
N ARG A 174 -6.95 11.72 -8.14
CA ARG A 174 -7.97 11.92 -9.17
C ARG A 174 -7.71 10.93 -10.31
N SER A 175 -8.77 10.19 -10.70
CA SER A 175 -8.68 9.28 -11.85
C SER A 175 -8.53 10.04 -13.17
N ASP A 176 -8.03 9.35 -14.20
CA ASP A 176 -8.01 9.85 -15.58
C ASP A 176 -9.39 9.68 -16.26
N GLU A 177 -10.23 8.79 -15.74
CA GLU A 177 -11.62 8.63 -16.19
C GLU A 177 -12.48 9.75 -15.56
N ALA A 178 -13.06 10.58 -16.40
CA ALA A 178 -14.02 11.63 -16.02
C ALA A 178 -15.44 11.06 -15.87
#